data_d42412e664249f97d34c858b37d7dcd4
#
_entry.id   d42412e664249f97d34c858b37d7dcd4
#
_cell.length_a   1.000
_cell.length_b   1.000
_cell.length_c   1.000
_cell.angle_alpha   90.00
_cell.angle_beta   90.00
_cell.angle_gamma   90.00
#
_symmetry.space_group_name_H-M   'P 1'
#
loop_
_entity.id
_entity.type
_entity.pdbx_description
1 polymer ?
#
loop_
_entity_poly.entity_id
_entity_poly.type
_entity_poly.pdbx_seq_one_letter_code
_entity_poly.pdbx_strand_id
1 'polypeptide(L)'
;SEKYDNRTDLRRCKRLRKAGQRMNKSAILHIPMSQYAYGTDEEHVTIRLRTAKDDIKRCRLYFGDRACRLTPVIFTEAEMHVVAGSELFDYYEVKLVRPYKRLCYYFRLESGTEEIYYYGDCFSAKLVDDRSEYYQLPFNHRADIVRPPEWAKDAVIYNIFPDSFATGKTYISGKPTEAAFEGNVVRGKLGGCLKGITENVDYLKNLGVNAIYINPIFAAGEYHKYDLLDYFHIDPCFGTNDDFKELVDTFHANGIRVIIDGVFNHCGWHFPAFEDVVQKGEASDKKDWFYGLQFPVIRPEDPEEYPNYECFGYERMMPKLDTANPEVADFICKVGRYWVEEFHTDGWRLDVASEINDALWRRFYREVKEVNPEAILIGEVWETANHWLDGTIFDSTMNYDFRKHCKRFFGEESISSAAFDSRVTNMRMRYREQTVFAQLNLLDSHDVSRFYSLCNEHEWQYRLALIFQMTFPGMPSVFYGDELGITGIEEADYRQAMPWKQACKAKATEEKELREKSFEQNSPDSLFAFMRSLIQLRRKEELLRRGDFRTVYTQEKGGLYIYERYSATERIRVMINRNEEQMDVAAFLAEPGSGQSEILLVHGLLGSKLDGYGYVIIKGRVEE
;
A
#
# COMPACT_ATOMS: atom_id res chain seq x y z
N SER A 1 53.76 -2.45 9.77
CA SER A 1 52.40 -2.03 9.47
C SER A 1 51.46 -3.23 9.58
N GLU A 2 50.93 -3.44 10.76
CA GLU A 2 49.94 -4.51 11.04
C GLU A 2 48.58 -4.07 10.53
N LYS A 3 48.04 -4.86 9.61
CA LYS A 3 46.62 -4.76 9.21
C LYS A 3 45.78 -5.41 10.32
N TYR A 4 45.14 -4.59 11.14
CA TYR A 4 44.12 -5.05 12.07
C TYR A 4 42.91 -5.61 11.31
N ASP A 5 42.62 -6.89 11.52
CA ASP A 5 41.45 -7.57 11.00
C ASP A 5 40.20 -7.20 11.83
N ASN A 6 39.49 -6.18 11.37
CA ASN A 6 38.31 -5.61 12.03
C ASN A 6 37.10 -6.57 12.09
N ARG A 7 37.14 -7.73 11.42
CA ARG A 7 36.00 -8.68 11.38
C ARG A 7 35.96 -9.62 12.59
N THR A 8 37.11 -9.93 13.16
CA THR A 8 37.21 -10.84 14.31
C THR A 8 36.86 -10.12 15.61
N ASP A 9 37.20 -8.84 15.73
CA ASP A 9 36.96 -8.05 16.94
C ASP A 9 35.48 -7.62 17.10
N LEU A 10 34.77 -7.32 16.01
CA LEU A 10 33.33 -7.01 16.05
C LEU A 10 32.46 -8.21 16.46
N ARG A 11 32.83 -9.41 16.00
CA ARG A 11 32.17 -10.66 16.44
C ARG A 11 32.51 -11.00 17.89
N ARG A 12 33.72 -10.70 18.34
CA ARG A 12 34.16 -10.93 19.72
C ARG A 12 33.56 -9.91 20.70
N CYS A 13 33.47 -8.63 20.32
CA CYS A 13 32.72 -7.61 21.07
C CYS A 13 31.23 -7.87 21.16
N LYS A 14 30.58 -8.31 20.06
CA LYS A 14 29.16 -8.71 20.09
C LYS A 14 28.95 -9.96 20.97
N ARG A 15 29.89 -10.91 20.99
CA ARG A 15 29.83 -12.10 21.88
C ARG A 15 30.05 -11.76 23.36
N LEU A 16 30.91 -10.81 23.68
CA LEU A 16 31.23 -10.46 25.07
C LEU A 16 30.18 -9.56 25.73
N ARG A 17 29.40 -8.77 24.95
CA ARG A 17 28.27 -8.01 25.50
C ARG A 17 27.06 -8.85 25.89
N LYS A 18 26.93 -10.09 25.40
CA LYS A 18 25.76 -10.96 25.65
C LYS A 18 25.92 -11.98 26.77
N ALA A 19 27.11 -12.16 27.33
CA ALA A 19 27.34 -13.10 28.44
C ALA A 19 26.95 -12.45 29.77
N GLY A 20 25.66 -12.47 30.12
CA GLY A 20 25.15 -12.00 31.40
C GLY A 20 23.96 -11.03 31.35
N GLN A 21 23.51 -10.63 30.17
CA GLN A 21 22.36 -9.77 30.04
C GLN A 21 21.06 -10.58 30.22
N ARG A 22 20.24 -10.20 31.20
CA ARG A 22 18.89 -10.79 31.40
C ARG A 22 17.99 -10.44 30.23
N MET A 23 17.03 -11.31 29.92
CA MET A 23 16.00 -11.10 28.94
C MET A 23 15.25 -9.78 29.18
N ASN A 24 15.08 -8.98 28.12
CA ASN A 24 14.34 -7.73 28.18
C ASN A 24 12.83 -7.97 28.10
N LYS A 25 12.24 -8.33 29.23
CA LYS A 25 10.81 -8.65 29.33
C LYS A 25 9.88 -7.50 28.90
N SER A 26 10.29 -6.25 29.07
CA SER A 26 9.50 -5.09 28.67
C SER A 26 9.35 -4.89 27.15
N ALA A 27 10.21 -5.52 26.36
CA ALA A 27 10.15 -5.50 24.91
C ALA A 27 9.29 -6.64 24.32
N ILE A 28 8.98 -7.66 25.14
CA ILE A 28 8.18 -8.82 24.72
C ILE A 28 6.72 -8.39 24.65
N LEU A 29 6.10 -8.60 23.47
CA LEU A 29 4.71 -8.24 23.24
C LEU A 29 4.00 -9.31 22.43
N HIS A 30 2.84 -9.71 22.94
CA HIS A 30 1.85 -10.50 22.22
C HIS A 30 0.45 -10.02 22.62
N ILE A 31 -0.44 -9.89 21.64
CA ILE A 31 -1.82 -9.46 21.83
C ILE A 31 -2.71 -10.47 21.11
N PRO A 32 -3.53 -11.27 21.85
CA PRO A 32 -4.47 -12.20 21.22
C PRO A 32 -5.51 -11.48 20.37
N MET A 33 -6.03 -12.16 19.34
CA MET A 33 -7.07 -11.63 18.42
C MET A 33 -6.70 -10.29 17.74
N SER A 34 -5.43 -10.12 17.45
CA SER A 34 -4.87 -8.95 16.75
C SER A 34 -3.96 -9.41 15.61
N GLN A 35 -3.09 -8.52 15.08
CA GLN A 35 -2.03 -8.90 14.14
C GLN A 35 -0.98 -9.85 14.73
N TYR A 36 -1.07 -10.19 16.02
CA TYR A 36 -0.22 -11.16 16.69
C TYR A 36 -0.84 -12.55 16.79
N ALA A 37 -2.17 -12.69 16.66
CA ALA A 37 -2.87 -13.98 16.68
C ALA A 37 -4.15 -13.88 15.86
N TYR A 38 -4.18 -14.49 14.68
CA TYR A 38 -5.31 -14.39 13.76
C TYR A 38 -5.40 -15.59 12.82
N GLY A 39 -6.61 -15.84 12.31
CA GLY A 39 -6.81 -16.75 11.17
C GLY A 39 -6.26 -16.13 9.89
N THR A 40 -5.30 -16.80 9.26
CA THR A 40 -4.81 -16.39 7.93
C THR A 40 -5.81 -16.84 6.88
N ASP A 41 -6.37 -18.03 7.06
CA ASP A 41 -7.51 -18.60 6.35
C ASP A 41 -8.25 -19.61 7.24
N GLU A 42 -9.11 -20.45 6.67
CA GLU A 42 -9.90 -21.43 7.44
C GLU A 42 -9.05 -22.58 8.00
N GLU A 43 -7.90 -22.83 7.41
CA GLU A 43 -7.00 -23.93 7.79
C GLU A 43 -5.74 -23.45 8.49
N HIS A 44 -5.41 -22.17 8.45
CA HIS A 44 -4.18 -21.63 8.99
C HIS A 44 -4.43 -20.54 10.04
N VAL A 45 -3.64 -20.60 11.10
CA VAL A 45 -3.59 -19.57 12.15
C VAL A 45 -2.15 -19.08 12.29
N THR A 46 -1.97 -17.78 12.21
CA THR A 46 -0.68 -17.14 12.45
C THR A 46 -0.59 -16.67 13.90
N ILE A 47 0.50 -17.05 14.56
CA ILE A 47 0.86 -16.57 15.91
C ILE A 47 2.20 -15.86 15.83
N ARG A 48 2.25 -14.64 16.33
CA ARG A 48 3.43 -13.76 16.30
C ARG A 48 3.81 -13.30 17.71
N LEU A 49 5.09 -13.15 17.97
CA LEU A 49 5.64 -12.57 19.19
C LEU A 49 6.70 -11.53 18.82
N ARG A 50 6.65 -10.34 19.43
CA ARG A 50 7.72 -9.34 19.34
C ARG A 50 8.64 -9.48 20.55
N THR A 51 9.94 -9.35 20.33
CA THR A 51 10.98 -9.35 21.38
C THR A 51 11.96 -8.20 21.16
N ALA A 52 12.85 -7.93 22.12
CA ALA A 52 13.98 -7.06 21.85
C ALA A 52 14.90 -7.67 20.78
N LYS A 53 15.57 -6.82 20.04
CA LYS A 53 16.51 -7.21 18.97
C LYS A 53 17.60 -8.12 19.53
N ASP A 54 17.80 -9.29 18.89
CA ASP A 54 18.82 -10.28 19.23
C ASP A 54 18.80 -10.79 20.71
N ASP A 55 17.69 -10.70 21.42
CA ASP A 55 17.59 -11.03 22.85
C ASP A 55 17.23 -12.48 23.09
N ILE A 56 16.35 -13.06 22.29
CA ILE A 56 15.88 -14.43 22.40
C ILE A 56 16.66 -15.33 21.45
N LYS A 57 17.11 -16.49 21.93
CA LYS A 57 17.78 -17.49 21.10
C LYS A 57 16.82 -18.52 20.53
N ARG A 58 15.78 -18.84 21.29
CA ARG A 58 14.77 -19.80 20.91
C ARG A 58 13.41 -19.39 21.43
N CYS A 59 12.43 -19.41 20.56
CA CYS A 59 11.04 -19.14 20.86
C CYS A 59 10.19 -20.33 20.43
N ARG A 60 9.43 -20.92 21.35
CA ARG A 60 8.53 -22.03 21.08
C ARG A 60 7.12 -21.70 21.52
N LEU A 61 6.16 -22.03 20.68
CA LEU A 61 4.74 -21.97 20.98
C LEU A 61 4.26 -23.34 21.43
N TYR A 62 3.54 -23.39 22.54
CA TYR A 62 2.78 -24.55 22.99
C TYR A 62 1.30 -24.24 22.85
N PHE A 63 0.58 -25.03 22.06
CA PHE A 63 -0.83 -24.79 21.78
C PHE A 63 -1.66 -26.07 21.92
N GLY A 64 -2.90 -25.94 22.37
CA GLY A 64 -3.82 -27.04 22.58
C GLY A 64 -5.27 -26.65 22.39
N ASP A 65 -6.17 -27.64 22.42
CA ASP A 65 -7.61 -27.38 22.34
C ASP A 65 -8.08 -26.72 23.67
N ARG A 66 -8.55 -25.47 23.55
CA ARG A 66 -9.16 -24.75 24.67
C ARG A 66 -10.29 -25.53 25.37
N ALA A 67 -11.02 -26.35 24.62
CA ALA A 67 -12.15 -27.15 25.11
C ALA A 67 -11.74 -28.59 25.54
N CYS A 68 -10.44 -28.89 25.59
CA CYS A 68 -9.95 -30.17 26.06
C CYS A 68 -10.51 -30.48 27.45
N ARG A 69 -11.03 -31.71 27.64
CA ARG A 69 -11.58 -32.17 28.92
C ARG A 69 -10.53 -32.63 29.92
N LEU A 70 -9.31 -32.83 29.44
CA LEU A 70 -8.19 -33.29 30.26
C LEU A 70 -7.56 -32.12 31.03
N THR A 71 -7.07 -32.42 32.23
CA THR A 71 -6.28 -31.52 33.06
C THR A 71 -5.04 -32.29 33.48
N PRO A 72 -3.83 -31.87 33.08
CA PRO A 72 -3.51 -30.70 32.27
C PRO A 72 -3.98 -30.82 30.80
N VAL A 73 -4.07 -29.68 30.11
CA VAL A 73 -4.34 -29.63 28.66
C VAL A 73 -3.18 -30.29 27.93
N ILE A 74 -3.49 -31.06 26.89
CA ILE A 74 -2.46 -31.62 26.01
C ILE A 74 -2.01 -30.55 25.02
N PHE A 75 -0.72 -30.21 25.05
CA PHE A 75 -0.13 -29.21 24.16
C PHE A 75 0.72 -29.85 23.07
N THR A 76 0.68 -29.26 21.89
CA THR A 76 1.61 -29.50 20.78
C THR A 76 2.64 -28.38 20.77
N GLU A 77 3.90 -28.71 20.55
CA GLU A 77 5.00 -27.76 20.42
C GLU A 77 5.17 -27.33 18.95
N ALA A 78 5.41 -26.05 18.71
CA ALA A 78 5.83 -25.52 17.43
C ALA A 78 7.00 -24.54 17.61
N GLU A 79 8.05 -24.69 16.82
CA GLU A 79 9.18 -23.77 16.78
C GLU A 79 8.75 -22.50 16.07
N MET A 80 9.12 -21.35 16.63
CA MET A 80 8.88 -20.03 16.02
C MET A 80 10.19 -19.47 15.46
N HIS A 81 10.12 -18.85 14.28
CA HIS A 81 11.29 -18.30 13.61
C HIS A 81 11.19 -16.78 13.46
N VAL A 82 12.33 -16.10 13.44
CA VAL A 82 12.39 -14.68 13.16
C VAL A 82 12.04 -14.45 11.69
N VAL A 83 10.90 -13.80 11.44
CA VAL A 83 10.41 -13.47 10.10
C VAL A 83 10.75 -12.04 9.69
N ALA A 84 11.03 -11.17 10.67
CA ALA A 84 11.41 -9.79 10.43
C ALA A 84 12.18 -9.22 11.63
N GLY A 85 13.06 -8.25 11.37
CA GLY A 85 13.80 -7.53 12.39
C GLY A 85 13.82 -6.04 12.11
N SER A 86 13.60 -5.22 13.15
CA SER A 86 13.79 -3.78 13.09
C SER A 86 15.05 -3.38 13.89
N GLU A 87 15.28 -2.09 14.05
CA GLU A 87 16.38 -1.58 14.88
C GLU A 87 16.26 -2.04 16.34
N LEU A 88 15.04 -2.10 16.86
CA LEU A 88 14.77 -2.35 18.29
C LEU A 88 14.20 -3.76 18.55
N PHE A 89 13.55 -4.39 17.56
CA PHE A 89 12.75 -5.58 17.78
C PHE A 89 13.03 -6.68 16.77
N ASP A 90 12.88 -7.93 17.21
CA ASP A 90 12.70 -9.11 16.38
C ASP A 90 11.24 -9.57 16.48
N TYR A 91 10.72 -10.09 15.36
CA TYR A 91 9.37 -10.65 15.26
C TYR A 91 9.48 -12.14 14.97
N TYR A 92 9.08 -12.95 15.95
CA TYR A 92 8.94 -14.39 15.82
C TYR A 92 7.55 -14.74 15.33
N GLU A 93 7.45 -15.69 14.41
CA GLU A 93 6.16 -16.11 13.87
C GLU A 93 6.12 -17.61 13.62
N VAL A 94 4.93 -18.20 13.72
CA VAL A 94 4.62 -19.55 13.26
C VAL A 94 3.24 -19.55 12.62
N LYS A 95 3.11 -20.24 11.47
CA LYS A 95 1.84 -20.54 10.82
C LYS A 95 1.44 -21.97 11.17
N LEU A 96 0.38 -22.11 11.97
CA LEU A 96 -0.17 -23.40 12.35
C LEU A 96 -1.09 -23.91 11.26
N VAL A 97 -0.86 -25.13 10.78
CA VAL A 97 -1.68 -25.79 9.75
C VAL A 97 -2.72 -26.66 10.45
N ARG A 98 -3.99 -26.44 10.11
CA ARG A 98 -5.14 -27.18 10.66
C ARG A 98 -5.13 -27.33 12.18
N PRO A 99 -4.84 -26.26 12.93
CA PRO A 99 -4.91 -26.33 14.38
C PRO A 99 -6.37 -26.51 14.82
N TYR A 100 -6.57 -26.71 16.14
CA TYR A 100 -7.93 -26.65 16.68
C TYR A 100 -8.61 -25.32 16.37
N LYS A 101 -9.92 -25.33 16.16
CA LYS A 101 -10.70 -24.08 15.96
C LYS A 101 -10.68 -23.17 17.19
N ARG A 102 -10.37 -23.71 18.34
CA ARG A 102 -10.28 -23.03 19.65
C ARG A 102 -8.92 -23.33 20.24
N LEU A 103 -8.11 -22.32 20.41
CA LEU A 103 -6.76 -22.50 20.95
C LEU A 103 -6.64 -21.88 22.34
N CYS A 104 -5.94 -22.59 23.25
CA CYS A 104 -5.22 -21.99 24.35
C CYS A 104 -3.72 -22.25 24.13
N TYR A 105 -2.87 -21.28 24.47
CA TYR A 105 -1.46 -21.34 24.13
C TYR A 105 -0.60 -20.48 25.04
N TYR A 106 0.68 -20.80 25.11
CA TYR A 106 1.71 -20.04 25.79
C TYR A 106 3.04 -20.13 25.04
N PHE A 107 3.96 -19.25 25.38
CA PHE A 107 5.30 -19.22 24.81
C PHE A 107 6.33 -19.70 25.82
N ARG A 108 7.34 -20.43 25.35
CA ARG A 108 8.56 -20.74 26.09
C ARG A 108 9.72 -20.05 25.39
N LEU A 109 10.39 -19.18 26.14
CA LEU A 109 11.43 -18.28 25.64
C LEU A 109 12.75 -18.66 26.29
N GLU A 110 13.78 -18.83 25.47
CA GLU A 110 15.14 -19.13 25.91
C GLU A 110 16.08 -18.02 25.48
N SER A 111 16.75 -17.38 26.43
CA SER A 111 17.91 -16.52 26.21
C SER A 111 19.19 -17.29 26.54
N GLY A 112 20.36 -16.62 26.50
CA GLY A 112 21.62 -17.28 26.89
C GLY A 112 21.71 -17.63 28.37
N THR A 113 20.89 -17.06 29.23
CA THR A 113 21.02 -17.08 30.70
C THR A 113 19.75 -17.54 31.42
N GLU A 114 18.60 -17.44 30.78
CA GLU A 114 17.32 -17.80 31.42
C GLU A 114 16.36 -18.47 30.44
N GLU A 115 15.49 -19.27 30.98
CA GLU A 115 14.34 -19.87 30.32
C GLU A 115 13.10 -19.49 31.10
N ILE A 116 12.08 -18.99 30.39
CA ILE A 116 10.83 -18.54 30.98
C ILE A 116 9.62 -18.94 30.15
N TYR A 117 8.49 -19.05 30.81
CA TYR A 117 7.16 -19.15 30.20
C TYR A 117 6.52 -17.76 30.15
N TYR A 118 5.84 -17.46 29.05
CA TYR A 118 5.09 -16.22 28.85
C TYR A 118 3.65 -16.54 28.44
N TYR A 119 2.71 -16.14 29.26
CA TYR A 119 1.27 -16.36 29.10
C TYR A 119 0.49 -15.31 29.89
N GLY A 120 -0.72 -14.92 29.40
CA GLY A 120 -1.61 -14.00 30.10
C GLY A 120 -0.92 -12.72 30.58
N ASP A 121 0.05 -12.20 29.80
CA ASP A 121 0.92 -11.07 30.13
C ASP A 121 1.83 -11.27 31.35
N CYS A 122 1.98 -12.52 31.80
CA CYS A 122 2.82 -12.92 32.94
C CYS A 122 4.06 -13.69 32.49
N PHE A 123 5.15 -13.48 33.22
CA PHE A 123 6.41 -14.23 33.07
C PHE A 123 6.65 -15.13 34.27
N SER A 124 6.88 -16.42 34.03
CA SER A 124 7.11 -17.39 35.10
C SER A 124 8.25 -18.35 34.78
N ALA A 125 9.03 -18.72 35.80
CA ALA A 125 10.02 -19.80 35.69
C ALA A 125 9.38 -21.18 35.66
N LYS A 126 8.12 -21.31 36.06
CA LYS A 126 7.35 -22.55 36.06
C LYS A 126 6.01 -22.32 35.41
N LEU A 127 5.57 -23.26 34.58
CA LEU A 127 4.24 -23.23 34.02
C LEU A 127 3.21 -23.49 35.12
N VAL A 128 2.17 -22.66 35.18
CA VAL A 128 1.00 -22.89 36.04
C VAL A 128 0.03 -23.79 35.29
N ASP A 129 -0.46 -24.86 35.95
CA ASP A 129 -1.43 -25.76 35.36
C ASP A 129 -2.86 -25.25 35.57
N ASP A 130 -3.11 -24.05 34.98
CA ASP A 130 -4.42 -23.44 34.93
C ASP A 130 -4.64 -22.81 33.53
N ARG A 131 -5.53 -23.46 32.77
CA ARG A 131 -5.83 -22.99 31.39
C ARG A 131 -6.41 -21.60 31.31
N SER A 132 -6.99 -21.06 32.37
CA SER A 132 -7.52 -19.70 32.42
C SER A 132 -6.44 -18.63 32.36
N GLU A 133 -5.20 -18.99 32.72
CA GLU A 133 -4.03 -18.13 32.70
C GLU A 133 -3.40 -18.01 31.28
N TYR A 134 -3.67 -18.97 30.38
CA TYR A 134 -3.03 -19.00 29.07
C TYR A 134 -3.69 -18.02 28.09
N TYR A 135 -2.95 -17.63 27.06
CA TYR A 135 -3.51 -16.91 25.94
C TYR A 135 -4.58 -17.73 25.23
N GLN A 136 -5.59 -17.06 24.69
CA GLN A 136 -6.73 -17.71 24.07
C GLN A 136 -6.94 -17.15 22.66
N LEU A 137 -7.17 -18.03 21.68
CA LEU A 137 -7.90 -17.72 20.46
C LEU A 137 -9.25 -18.45 20.57
N PRO A 138 -10.33 -17.74 20.98
CA PRO A 138 -11.58 -18.40 21.38
C PRO A 138 -12.20 -19.25 20.31
N PHE A 139 -12.17 -18.77 19.06
CA PHE A 139 -12.63 -19.51 17.89
C PHE A 139 -12.08 -18.87 16.61
N ASN A 140 -11.52 -19.66 15.68
CA ASN A 140 -11.17 -19.19 14.35
C ASN A 140 -12.42 -19.25 13.46
N HIS A 141 -13.23 -18.18 13.51
CA HIS A 141 -14.48 -18.10 12.79
C HIS A 141 -14.22 -17.61 11.34
N ARG A 142 -14.83 -18.29 10.37
CA ARG A 142 -14.67 -17.94 8.95
C ARG A 142 -14.97 -16.48 8.64
N ALA A 143 -16.00 -15.91 9.30
CA ALA A 143 -16.43 -14.53 9.07
C ALA A 143 -15.47 -13.47 9.63
N ASP A 144 -14.57 -13.85 10.56
CA ASP A 144 -13.62 -12.94 11.19
C ASP A 144 -12.26 -12.91 10.47
N ILE A 145 -12.11 -13.75 9.44
CA ILE A 145 -10.89 -13.78 8.63
C ILE A 145 -10.92 -12.60 7.67
N VAL A 146 -9.88 -11.76 7.74
CA VAL A 146 -9.70 -10.64 6.80
C VAL A 146 -9.47 -11.17 5.39
N ARG A 147 -10.32 -10.78 4.45
CA ARG A 147 -10.31 -11.28 3.06
C ARG A 147 -10.44 -10.14 2.07
N PRO A 148 -9.37 -9.40 1.80
CA PRO A 148 -9.36 -8.51 0.65
C PRO A 148 -9.65 -9.30 -0.63
N PRO A 149 -10.22 -8.69 -1.68
CA PRO A 149 -10.42 -9.34 -2.96
C PRO A 149 -9.13 -9.99 -3.46
N GLU A 150 -9.20 -11.24 -3.91
CA GLU A 150 -7.99 -12.00 -4.28
C GLU A 150 -7.22 -11.34 -5.45
N TRP A 151 -7.93 -10.67 -6.34
CA TRP A 151 -7.33 -9.94 -7.44
C TRP A 151 -6.42 -8.79 -7.01
N ALA A 152 -6.57 -8.27 -5.77
CA ALA A 152 -5.72 -7.21 -5.23
C ALA A 152 -4.23 -7.60 -5.25
N LYS A 153 -3.91 -8.87 -5.01
CA LYS A 153 -2.53 -9.35 -5.06
C LYS A 153 -1.91 -9.24 -6.46
N ASP A 154 -2.74 -9.30 -7.50
CA ASP A 154 -2.31 -9.23 -8.91
C ASP A 154 -2.39 -7.81 -9.47
N ALA A 155 -2.96 -6.87 -8.72
CA ALA A 155 -3.19 -5.51 -9.19
C ALA A 155 -1.88 -4.72 -9.36
N VAL A 156 -1.82 -3.99 -10.47
CA VAL A 156 -0.98 -2.83 -10.70
C VAL A 156 -1.94 -1.71 -11.10
N ILE A 157 -2.08 -0.72 -10.23
CA ILE A 157 -3.08 0.33 -10.35
C ILE A 157 -2.46 1.54 -11.04
N TYR A 158 -3.22 2.16 -11.94
CA TYR A 158 -2.87 3.42 -12.56
C TYR A 158 -3.85 4.51 -12.10
N ASN A 159 -3.36 5.49 -11.36
CA ASN A 159 -4.16 6.57 -10.83
C ASN A 159 -4.29 7.70 -11.87
N ILE A 160 -5.51 8.07 -12.20
CA ILE A 160 -5.85 9.08 -13.20
C ILE A 160 -6.51 10.29 -12.53
N PHE A 161 -5.94 11.47 -12.77
CA PHE A 161 -6.60 12.74 -12.48
C PHE A 161 -7.31 13.21 -13.77
N PRO A 162 -8.64 13.11 -13.85
CA PRO A 162 -9.37 13.20 -15.12
C PRO A 162 -9.10 14.47 -15.91
N ASP A 163 -9.18 15.63 -15.26
CA ASP A 163 -9.01 16.93 -15.91
C ASP A 163 -7.65 17.08 -16.62
N SER A 164 -6.61 16.43 -16.10
CA SER A 164 -5.24 16.55 -16.59
C SER A 164 -4.80 15.42 -17.52
N PHE A 165 -5.62 14.36 -17.67
CA PHE A 165 -5.17 13.15 -18.37
C PHE A 165 -5.32 13.25 -19.89
N ALA A 166 -6.53 13.36 -20.42
CA ALA A 166 -6.76 13.42 -21.87
C ALA A 166 -8.10 14.04 -22.24
N THR A 167 -8.12 14.79 -23.34
CA THR A 167 -9.35 15.25 -24.01
C THR A 167 -9.73 14.28 -25.14
N GLY A 168 -11.03 14.02 -25.34
CA GLY A 168 -11.49 12.98 -26.27
C GLY A 168 -11.19 13.19 -27.76
N LYS A 169 -10.89 14.40 -28.22
CA LYS A 169 -10.73 14.67 -29.66
C LYS A 169 -9.32 14.92 -30.14
N THR A 170 -8.41 15.23 -29.26
CA THR A 170 -7.07 15.71 -29.63
C THR A 170 -6.07 14.58 -29.84
N TYR A 171 -6.27 13.47 -29.18
CA TYR A 171 -5.41 12.29 -29.34
C TYR A 171 -5.60 11.59 -30.69
N ILE A 172 -6.86 11.43 -31.12
CA ILE A 172 -7.20 10.76 -32.39
C ILE A 172 -6.74 11.55 -33.60
N SER A 173 -6.74 12.89 -33.52
CA SER A 173 -6.37 13.75 -34.64
C SER A 173 -4.86 13.95 -34.81
N GLY A 174 -4.04 13.34 -33.96
CA GLY A 174 -2.59 13.54 -33.97
C GLY A 174 -2.14 14.93 -33.55
N LYS A 175 -3.06 15.77 -33.11
CA LYS A 175 -2.74 17.07 -32.47
C LYS A 175 -2.57 16.83 -30.98
N PRO A 176 -1.49 17.33 -30.40
CA PRO A 176 -1.26 17.13 -28.97
C PRO A 176 -2.34 17.81 -28.15
N THR A 177 -2.84 17.10 -27.16
CA THR A 177 -3.65 17.66 -26.08
C THR A 177 -2.99 18.86 -25.39
N GLU A 178 -1.68 18.94 -25.43
CA GLU A 178 -0.91 20.09 -24.94
C GLU A 178 -1.35 21.44 -25.51
N ALA A 179 -1.92 21.49 -26.71
CA ALA A 179 -2.48 22.74 -27.23
C ALA A 179 -3.74 23.20 -26.46
N ALA A 180 -4.43 22.30 -25.80
CA ALA A 180 -5.54 22.62 -24.91
C ALA A 180 -5.06 23.08 -23.53
N PHE A 181 -3.78 22.89 -23.24
CA PHE A 181 -3.14 23.18 -21.95
C PHE A 181 -2.19 24.40 -22.03
N GLU A 182 -2.21 25.15 -23.15
CA GLU A 182 -1.51 26.45 -23.24
C GLU A 182 -2.17 27.48 -22.34
N GLY A 183 -1.54 27.74 -21.21
CA GLY A 183 -1.99 28.71 -20.25
C GLY A 183 -1.79 28.23 -18.84
N ASN A 184 -1.90 29.08 -17.88
CA ASN A 184 -1.66 28.76 -16.47
C ASN A 184 -2.32 27.46 -16.07
N VAL A 185 -1.51 26.45 -15.90
CA VAL A 185 -1.84 25.12 -15.44
C VAL A 185 -2.52 25.11 -14.07
N VAL A 186 -2.48 26.23 -13.41
CA VAL A 186 -2.68 26.44 -11.98
C VAL A 186 -4.11 26.36 -11.57
N ARG A 187 -5.06 26.01 -11.91
CA ARG A 187 -6.47 25.96 -11.47
C ARG A 187 -7.41 26.15 -12.67
N GLY A 188 -6.92 25.73 -13.78
CA GLY A 188 -7.70 25.77 -14.98
C GLY A 188 -8.34 24.42 -15.25
N LYS A 189 -9.49 24.44 -15.86
CA LYS A 189 -10.06 23.28 -16.52
C LYS A 189 -9.17 22.98 -17.71
N LEU A 190 -8.32 21.97 -17.57
CA LEU A 190 -7.44 21.53 -18.65
C LEU A 190 -8.23 20.82 -19.76
N GLY A 191 -9.42 20.32 -19.43
CA GLY A 191 -10.38 19.80 -20.38
C GLY A 191 -10.26 18.30 -20.61
N GLY A 192 -9.56 17.57 -19.76
CA GLY A 192 -9.62 16.11 -19.73
C GLY A 192 -11.03 15.62 -19.44
N CYS A 193 -11.40 14.45 -19.95
CA CYS A 193 -12.75 13.92 -19.82
C CYS A 193 -12.77 12.38 -19.88
N LEU A 194 -13.89 11.77 -19.54
CA LEU A 194 -14.07 10.29 -19.55
C LEU A 194 -13.80 9.69 -20.94
N LYS A 195 -14.24 10.38 -21.99
CA LYS A 195 -13.97 9.96 -23.38
C LYS A 195 -12.48 9.87 -23.68
N GLY A 196 -11.70 10.88 -23.19
CA GLY A 196 -10.25 10.86 -23.32
C GLY A 196 -9.61 9.69 -22.57
N ILE A 197 -10.12 9.34 -21.40
CA ILE A 197 -9.65 8.15 -20.66
C ILE A 197 -9.97 6.88 -21.44
N THR A 198 -11.21 6.73 -21.92
CA THR A 198 -11.69 5.55 -22.69
C THR A 198 -10.84 5.33 -23.95
N GLU A 199 -10.54 6.38 -24.70
CA GLU A 199 -9.76 6.33 -25.93
C GLU A 199 -8.29 5.93 -25.72
N ASN A 200 -7.79 6.05 -24.48
CA ASN A 200 -6.40 5.69 -24.11
C ASN A 200 -6.28 4.32 -23.41
N VAL A 201 -7.30 3.47 -23.46
CA VAL A 201 -7.25 2.13 -22.88
C VAL A 201 -6.09 1.29 -23.43
N ASP A 202 -5.77 1.40 -24.72
CA ASP A 202 -4.65 0.68 -25.34
C ASP A 202 -3.28 1.13 -24.83
N TYR A 203 -3.12 2.41 -24.48
CA TYR A 203 -1.90 2.91 -23.85
C TYR A 203 -1.69 2.24 -22.48
N LEU A 204 -2.73 2.21 -21.65
CA LEU A 204 -2.70 1.62 -20.31
C LEU A 204 -2.49 0.09 -20.37
N LYS A 205 -3.16 -0.57 -21.32
CA LYS A 205 -2.98 -1.99 -21.58
C LYS A 205 -1.54 -2.30 -22.04
N ASN A 206 -0.96 -1.45 -22.87
CA ASN A 206 0.42 -1.59 -23.33
C ASN A 206 1.42 -1.37 -22.18
N LEU A 207 1.18 -0.43 -21.29
CA LEU A 207 1.98 -0.25 -20.07
C LEU A 207 1.91 -1.50 -19.18
N GLY A 208 0.80 -2.24 -19.22
CA GLY A 208 0.60 -3.50 -18.54
C GLY A 208 -0.19 -3.43 -17.24
N VAL A 209 -0.77 -2.27 -16.90
CA VAL A 209 -1.64 -2.11 -15.73
C VAL A 209 -2.94 -2.89 -15.91
N ASN A 210 -3.56 -3.30 -14.82
CA ASN A 210 -4.79 -4.11 -14.82
C ASN A 210 -5.87 -3.58 -13.89
N ALA A 211 -5.66 -2.39 -13.33
CA ALA A 211 -6.68 -1.61 -12.65
C ALA A 211 -6.39 -0.11 -12.84
N ILE A 212 -7.44 0.69 -12.91
CA ILE A 212 -7.34 2.15 -12.80
C ILE A 212 -8.05 2.61 -11.54
N TYR A 213 -7.51 3.67 -10.95
CA TYR A 213 -8.17 4.47 -9.93
C TYR A 213 -8.36 5.88 -10.49
N ILE A 214 -9.62 6.32 -10.56
CA ILE A 214 -9.99 7.63 -11.11
C ILE A 214 -10.36 8.56 -9.95
N ASN A 215 -9.67 9.72 -9.85
CA ASN A 215 -10.02 10.78 -8.91
C ASN A 215 -11.44 11.29 -9.16
N PRO A 216 -12.06 12.07 -8.26
CA PRO A 216 -13.50 12.34 -8.29
C PRO A 216 -14.01 12.77 -9.65
N ILE A 217 -15.14 12.20 -10.05
CA ILE A 217 -15.78 12.42 -11.37
C ILE A 217 -17.19 12.97 -11.28
N PHE A 218 -17.74 13.09 -10.08
CA PHE A 218 -19.12 13.54 -9.86
C PHE A 218 -19.25 15.06 -9.97
N ALA A 219 -20.48 15.54 -10.21
CA ALA A 219 -20.76 16.95 -10.35
C ALA A 219 -20.30 17.73 -9.11
N ALA A 220 -19.45 18.75 -9.33
CA ALA A 220 -18.80 19.53 -8.28
C ALA A 220 -18.56 20.97 -8.73
N GLY A 221 -18.24 21.84 -7.77
CA GLY A 221 -17.98 23.25 -8.03
C GLY A 221 -16.61 23.51 -8.63
N GLU A 222 -15.58 22.86 -8.09
CA GLU A 222 -14.19 23.10 -8.44
C GLU A 222 -13.63 22.06 -9.45
N TYR A 223 -12.47 22.37 -10.04
CA TYR A 223 -11.83 21.51 -11.05
C TYR A 223 -11.40 20.15 -10.50
N HIS A 224 -11.02 20.08 -9.22
CA HIS A 224 -10.57 18.86 -8.56
C HIS A 224 -11.71 17.90 -8.16
N LYS A 225 -12.94 18.39 -8.15
CA LYS A 225 -14.16 17.62 -7.85
C LYS A 225 -14.27 17.05 -6.45
N TYR A 226 -13.56 17.60 -5.45
CA TYR A 226 -13.71 17.18 -4.05
C TYR A 226 -14.84 17.95 -3.32
N ASP A 227 -15.42 18.98 -3.90
CA ASP A 227 -16.56 19.74 -3.39
C ASP A 227 -17.87 19.36 -4.09
N LEU A 228 -18.33 18.13 -3.83
CA LEU A 228 -19.44 17.52 -4.55
C LEU A 228 -20.78 18.25 -4.39
N LEU A 229 -21.50 18.36 -5.51
CA LEU A 229 -22.87 18.91 -5.59
C LEU A 229 -23.91 17.82 -5.87
N ASP A 230 -23.52 16.75 -6.54
CA ASP A 230 -24.37 15.59 -6.83
C ASP A 230 -23.54 14.32 -6.83
N TYR A 231 -24.03 13.28 -6.21
CA TYR A 231 -23.34 12.02 -6.02
C TYR A 231 -23.80 10.92 -7.01
N PHE A 232 -24.82 11.21 -7.84
CA PHE A 232 -25.41 10.25 -8.77
C PHE A 232 -25.20 10.59 -10.25
N HIS A 233 -24.59 11.74 -10.53
CA HIS A 233 -24.32 12.18 -11.89
C HIS A 233 -22.85 12.56 -12.06
N ILE A 234 -22.32 12.16 -13.21
CA ILE A 234 -21.00 12.59 -13.68
C ILE A 234 -21.01 14.09 -13.90
N ASP A 235 -19.89 14.74 -13.55
CA ASP A 235 -19.73 16.17 -13.84
C ASP A 235 -19.82 16.44 -15.34
N PRO A 236 -20.65 17.43 -15.77
CA PRO A 236 -20.80 17.75 -17.19
C PRO A 236 -19.50 18.09 -17.92
N CYS A 237 -18.45 18.53 -17.21
CA CYS A 237 -17.13 18.75 -17.79
C CYS A 237 -16.44 17.44 -18.20
N PHE A 238 -16.77 16.32 -17.54
CA PHE A 238 -16.19 15.03 -17.82
C PHE A 238 -17.03 14.16 -18.75
N GLY A 239 -18.32 14.43 -18.87
CA GLY A 239 -19.26 13.67 -19.71
C GLY A 239 -20.55 13.35 -19.00
N THR A 240 -21.11 12.19 -19.28
CA THR A 240 -22.39 11.71 -18.77
C THR A 240 -22.23 10.36 -18.07
N ASN A 241 -23.29 9.91 -17.39
CA ASN A 241 -23.33 8.56 -16.83
C ASN A 241 -23.19 7.48 -17.92
N ASP A 242 -23.70 7.72 -19.13
CA ASP A 242 -23.54 6.80 -20.26
C ASP A 242 -22.07 6.74 -20.74
N ASP A 243 -21.36 7.87 -20.76
CA ASP A 243 -19.92 7.92 -21.07
C ASP A 243 -19.11 7.14 -20.01
N PHE A 244 -19.53 7.24 -18.75
CA PHE A 244 -18.88 6.46 -17.67
C PHE A 244 -19.16 4.95 -17.82
N LYS A 245 -20.39 4.59 -18.20
CA LYS A 245 -20.70 3.19 -18.48
C LYS A 245 -19.87 2.64 -19.64
N GLU A 246 -19.72 3.42 -20.74
CA GLU A 246 -18.87 3.05 -21.88
C GLU A 246 -17.41 2.87 -21.42
N LEU A 247 -16.92 3.72 -20.52
CA LEU A 247 -15.57 3.62 -19.94
C LEU A 247 -15.42 2.27 -19.21
N VAL A 248 -16.29 1.98 -18.25
CA VAL A 248 -16.21 0.75 -17.44
C VAL A 248 -16.29 -0.48 -18.33
N ASP A 249 -17.27 -0.54 -19.26
CA ASP A 249 -17.44 -1.67 -20.18
C ASP A 249 -16.18 -1.85 -21.06
N THR A 250 -15.58 -0.75 -21.54
CA THR A 250 -14.35 -0.77 -22.35
C THR A 250 -13.15 -1.29 -21.56
N PHE A 251 -12.97 -0.82 -20.33
CA PHE A 251 -11.87 -1.23 -19.48
C PHE A 251 -12.01 -2.71 -19.07
N HIS A 252 -13.20 -3.15 -18.69
CA HIS A 252 -13.49 -4.55 -18.39
C HIS A 252 -13.24 -5.48 -19.60
N ALA A 253 -13.64 -5.05 -20.79
CA ALA A 253 -13.37 -5.81 -22.03
C ALA A 253 -11.85 -5.95 -22.31
N ASN A 254 -11.03 -5.08 -21.76
CA ASN A 254 -9.57 -5.13 -21.83
C ASN A 254 -8.89 -5.73 -20.59
N GLY A 255 -9.68 -6.29 -19.65
CA GLY A 255 -9.17 -6.92 -18.44
C GLY A 255 -8.60 -5.94 -17.42
N ILE A 256 -9.09 -4.69 -17.43
CA ILE A 256 -8.67 -3.62 -16.51
C ILE A 256 -9.88 -3.26 -15.62
N ARG A 257 -9.68 -3.27 -14.32
CA ARG A 257 -10.67 -2.91 -13.31
C ARG A 257 -10.78 -1.41 -13.12
N VAL A 258 -11.93 -0.94 -12.65
CA VAL A 258 -12.20 0.49 -12.46
C VAL A 258 -12.58 0.76 -11.00
N ILE A 259 -11.75 1.56 -10.32
CA ILE A 259 -11.96 2.06 -8.95
C ILE A 259 -12.24 3.55 -9.03
N ILE A 260 -13.25 4.02 -8.31
CA ILE A 260 -13.65 5.44 -8.29
C ILE A 260 -13.47 6.07 -6.90
N ASP A 261 -13.42 7.40 -6.87
CA ASP A 261 -13.22 8.19 -5.65
C ASP A 261 -14.55 8.56 -5.00
N GLY A 262 -14.70 8.30 -3.72
CA GLY A 262 -15.87 8.63 -2.91
C GLY A 262 -15.54 9.68 -1.86
N VAL A 263 -16.13 10.86 -2.00
CA VAL A 263 -15.96 11.98 -1.09
C VAL A 263 -17.19 12.06 -0.18
N PHE A 264 -17.08 11.51 1.03
CA PHE A 264 -18.21 11.38 1.96
C PHE A 264 -18.02 12.10 3.29
N ASN A 265 -16.83 12.66 3.53
CA ASN A 265 -16.55 13.44 4.72
C ASN A 265 -17.22 14.83 4.68
N HIS A 266 -17.32 15.41 3.50
CA HIS A 266 -17.83 16.76 3.25
C HIS A 266 -18.53 16.81 1.89
N CYS A 267 -19.19 17.92 1.61
CA CYS A 267 -19.78 18.23 0.31
C CYS A 267 -19.36 19.63 -0.14
N GLY A 268 -19.83 20.07 -1.29
CA GLY A 268 -19.62 21.45 -1.74
C GLY A 268 -20.67 22.44 -1.19
N TRP A 269 -20.35 23.72 -1.24
CA TRP A 269 -21.23 24.81 -0.79
C TRP A 269 -22.62 24.78 -1.43
N HIS A 270 -22.71 24.35 -2.68
CA HIS A 270 -23.96 24.34 -3.44
C HIS A 270 -24.61 22.93 -3.46
N PHE A 271 -24.17 22.04 -2.57
CA PHE A 271 -24.87 20.78 -2.37
C PHE A 271 -26.31 21.06 -1.91
N PRO A 272 -27.35 20.46 -2.53
CA PRO A 272 -28.74 20.85 -2.29
C PRO A 272 -29.17 20.85 -0.83
N ALA A 273 -28.67 19.88 -0.02
CA ALA A 273 -29.00 19.84 1.41
C ALA A 273 -28.36 21.02 2.17
N PHE A 274 -27.14 21.45 1.79
CA PHE A 274 -26.50 22.60 2.42
C PHE A 274 -27.14 23.92 1.98
N GLU A 275 -27.54 24.05 0.70
CA GLU A 275 -28.33 25.19 0.22
C GLU A 275 -29.63 25.36 1.00
N ASP A 276 -30.34 24.24 1.24
CA ASP A 276 -31.59 24.26 2.02
C ASP A 276 -31.36 24.80 3.45
N VAL A 277 -30.26 24.37 4.10
CA VAL A 277 -29.89 24.83 5.44
C VAL A 277 -29.53 26.33 5.44
N VAL A 278 -28.79 26.80 4.44
CA VAL A 278 -28.43 28.23 4.30
C VAL A 278 -29.68 29.09 4.13
N GLN A 279 -30.64 28.61 3.32
CA GLN A 279 -31.86 29.36 3.01
C GLN A 279 -32.89 29.35 4.14
N LYS A 280 -33.10 28.20 4.78
CA LYS A 280 -34.17 27.99 5.77
C LYS A 280 -33.69 28.11 7.21
N GLY A 281 -32.38 28.08 7.45
CA GLY A 281 -31.81 28.12 8.79
C GLY A 281 -32.31 26.97 9.67
N GLU A 282 -32.72 27.26 10.90
CA GLU A 282 -33.23 26.27 11.85
C GLU A 282 -34.49 25.51 11.38
N ALA A 283 -35.22 26.06 10.40
CA ALA A 283 -36.39 25.42 9.80
C ALA A 283 -36.08 24.36 8.75
N SER A 284 -34.80 24.18 8.38
CA SER A 284 -34.40 23.16 7.43
C SER A 284 -34.51 21.76 8.02
N ASP A 285 -35.11 20.84 7.27
CA ASP A 285 -35.09 19.39 7.61
C ASP A 285 -33.71 18.77 7.44
N LYS A 286 -32.74 19.49 6.85
CA LYS A 286 -31.36 19.04 6.59
C LYS A 286 -30.33 19.60 7.56
N LYS A 287 -30.75 20.38 8.57
CA LYS A 287 -29.83 21.00 9.53
C LYS A 287 -28.96 19.99 10.28
N ASP A 288 -29.50 18.81 10.59
CA ASP A 288 -28.80 17.76 11.32
C ASP A 288 -27.88 16.90 10.41
N TRP A 289 -27.77 17.26 9.10
CA TRP A 289 -26.85 16.61 8.17
C TRP A 289 -25.42 17.13 8.29
N PHE A 290 -25.21 18.27 8.99
CA PHE A 290 -23.93 18.97 9.02
C PHE A 290 -23.44 19.20 10.45
N TYR A 291 -22.15 19.16 10.63
CA TYR A 291 -21.52 19.45 11.93
C TYR A 291 -21.43 20.94 12.22
N GLY A 292 -21.59 21.28 13.51
CA GLY A 292 -21.20 22.56 14.07
C GLY A 292 -21.94 23.78 13.53
N LEU A 293 -23.13 23.60 12.94
CA LEU A 293 -23.92 24.70 12.39
C LEU A 293 -24.30 25.71 13.46
N GLN A 294 -24.08 27.00 13.16
CA GLN A 294 -24.64 28.14 13.89
C GLN A 294 -25.57 28.91 12.95
N PHE A 295 -26.67 29.43 13.48
CA PHE A 295 -27.67 30.11 12.67
C PHE A 295 -27.67 31.63 12.90
N PRO A 296 -27.84 32.47 11.86
CA PRO A 296 -27.91 32.06 10.44
C PRO A 296 -26.58 31.49 9.95
N VAL A 297 -26.64 30.52 9.05
CA VAL A 297 -25.43 29.97 8.43
C VAL A 297 -24.78 31.03 7.54
N ILE A 298 -23.50 31.28 7.76
CA ILE A 298 -22.74 32.31 7.03
C ILE A 298 -21.70 31.62 6.14
N ARG A 299 -21.76 31.91 4.84
CA ARG A 299 -20.73 31.57 3.86
C ARG A 299 -19.79 32.75 3.70
N PRO A 300 -18.59 32.74 4.29
CA PRO A 300 -17.65 33.85 4.15
C PRO A 300 -17.17 33.97 2.69
N GLU A 301 -17.18 35.17 2.14
CA GLU A 301 -16.58 35.45 0.82
C GLU A 301 -15.05 35.52 0.91
N ASP A 302 -14.54 36.06 2.01
CA ASP A 302 -13.10 36.16 2.27
C ASP A 302 -12.54 34.78 2.63
N PRO A 303 -11.53 34.26 1.91
CA PRO A 303 -10.87 33.01 2.22
C PRO A 303 -10.24 32.92 3.60
N GLU A 304 -9.87 34.06 4.20
CA GLU A 304 -9.27 34.11 5.54
C GLU A 304 -10.33 34.14 6.66
N GLU A 305 -11.60 34.30 6.32
CA GLU A 305 -12.70 34.32 7.27
C GLU A 305 -13.21 32.90 7.55
N TYR A 306 -13.33 32.56 8.84
CA TYR A 306 -13.81 31.26 9.27
C TYR A 306 -15.33 31.15 9.16
N PRO A 307 -15.87 30.05 8.61
CA PRO A 307 -17.32 29.83 8.59
C PRO A 307 -17.83 29.51 9.98
N ASN A 308 -19.14 29.68 10.20
CA ASN A 308 -19.81 29.27 11.44
C ASN A 308 -20.41 27.86 11.35
N TYR A 309 -19.68 26.96 10.71
CA TYR A 309 -19.94 25.52 10.62
C TYR A 309 -18.61 24.78 10.48
N GLU A 310 -18.60 23.48 10.82
CA GLU A 310 -17.45 22.64 10.58
C GLU A 310 -17.25 22.37 9.08
N CYS A 311 -15.98 22.32 8.66
CA CYS A 311 -15.60 22.06 7.28
C CYS A 311 -14.39 21.12 7.23
N PHE A 312 -14.06 20.60 6.05
CA PHE A 312 -12.83 19.85 5.85
C PHE A 312 -11.61 20.76 6.10
N GLY A 313 -10.81 20.43 7.10
CA GLY A 313 -9.68 21.27 7.51
C GLY A 313 -10.13 22.71 7.82
N TYR A 314 -9.64 23.65 7.02
CA TYR A 314 -10.03 25.05 7.06
C TYR A 314 -10.71 25.51 5.75
N GLU A 315 -11.10 24.53 4.90
CA GLU A 315 -11.69 24.83 3.60
C GLU A 315 -13.19 25.14 3.73
N ARG A 316 -13.51 26.43 3.82
CA ARG A 316 -14.89 26.91 4.05
C ARG A 316 -15.90 26.42 3.01
N MET A 317 -15.44 26.10 1.80
CA MET A 317 -16.30 25.64 0.69
C MET A 317 -16.66 24.15 0.79
N MET A 318 -16.14 23.45 1.80
CA MET A 318 -16.33 22.02 2.00
C MET A 318 -16.98 21.72 3.36
N PRO A 319 -18.29 22.05 3.54
CA PRO A 319 -19.01 21.80 4.81
C PRO A 319 -19.03 20.31 5.15
N LYS A 320 -18.70 20.00 6.42
CA LYS A 320 -18.58 18.65 6.91
C LYS A 320 -19.94 18.00 7.16
N LEU A 321 -20.12 16.79 6.61
CA LEU A 321 -21.31 15.98 6.84
C LEU A 321 -21.27 15.32 8.21
N ASP A 322 -22.41 15.26 8.91
CA ASP A 322 -22.57 14.43 10.09
C ASP A 322 -22.84 12.97 9.70
N THR A 323 -21.77 12.21 9.56
CA THR A 323 -21.81 10.82 9.13
C THR A 323 -22.38 9.86 10.19
N ALA A 324 -22.62 10.34 11.42
CA ALA A 324 -23.36 9.61 12.45
C ALA A 324 -24.88 9.78 12.32
N ASN A 325 -25.34 10.77 11.54
CA ASN A 325 -26.76 10.96 11.27
C ASN A 325 -27.30 9.80 10.40
N PRO A 326 -28.41 9.14 10.78
CA PRO A 326 -28.96 8.00 10.03
C PRO A 326 -29.34 8.32 8.58
N GLU A 327 -29.91 9.51 8.30
CA GLU A 327 -30.26 9.91 6.94
C GLU A 327 -29.03 10.13 6.05
N VAL A 328 -27.98 10.72 6.61
CA VAL A 328 -26.69 10.88 5.93
C VAL A 328 -26.08 9.51 5.66
N ALA A 329 -26.11 8.61 6.64
CA ALA A 329 -25.64 7.26 6.49
C ALA A 329 -26.41 6.48 5.41
N ASP A 330 -27.75 6.60 5.38
CA ASP A 330 -28.60 6.01 4.34
C ASP A 330 -28.26 6.55 2.96
N PHE A 331 -28.05 7.86 2.85
CA PHE A 331 -27.68 8.53 1.61
C PHE A 331 -26.33 8.02 1.10
N ILE A 332 -25.29 8.02 1.94
CA ILE A 332 -23.93 7.59 1.57
C ILE A 332 -23.91 6.11 1.18
N CYS A 333 -24.56 5.24 1.94
CA CYS A 333 -24.64 3.82 1.60
C CYS A 333 -25.39 3.58 0.27
N LYS A 334 -26.45 4.35 0.00
CA LYS A 334 -27.14 4.31 -1.29
C LYS A 334 -26.22 4.70 -2.45
N VAL A 335 -25.42 5.74 -2.30
CA VAL A 335 -24.42 6.14 -3.30
C VAL A 335 -23.39 5.02 -3.52
N GLY A 336 -22.86 4.46 -2.41
CA GLY A 336 -21.88 3.38 -2.46
C GLY A 336 -22.36 2.15 -3.24
N ARG A 337 -23.61 1.76 -3.03
CA ARG A 337 -24.25 0.65 -3.76
C ARG A 337 -24.49 0.99 -5.22
N TYR A 338 -25.06 2.19 -5.50
CA TYR A 338 -25.50 2.60 -6.83
C TYR A 338 -24.42 2.44 -7.90
N TRP A 339 -23.23 2.96 -7.68
CA TRP A 339 -22.15 2.88 -8.66
C TRP A 339 -21.60 1.47 -8.87
N VAL A 340 -21.64 0.63 -7.85
CA VAL A 340 -21.24 -0.77 -7.96
C VAL A 340 -22.31 -1.61 -8.64
N GLU A 341 -23.58 -1.36 -8.35
CA GLU A 341 -24.72 -2.12 -8.88
C GLU A 341 -25.03 -1.76 -10.33
N GLU A 342 -25.13 -0.46 -10.65
CA GLU A 342 -25.57 0.01 -11.97
C GLU A 342 -24.42 0.11 -12.99
N PHE A 343 -23.20 0.42 -12.53
CA PHE A 343 -22.05 0.63 -13.41
C PHE A 343 -20.97 -0.44 -13.28
N HIS A 344 -21.13 -1.37 -12.35
CA HIS A 344 -20.20 -2.48 -12.12
C HIS A 344 -18.77 -2.03 -11.79
N THR A 345 -18.62 -0.92 -11.06
CA THR A 345 -17.30 -0.49 -10.59
C THR A 345 -16.68 -1.54 -9.67
N ASP A 346 -15.35 -1.69 -9.73
CA ASP A 346 -14.62 -2.72 -8.97
C ASP A 346 -14.21 -2.25 -7.56
N GLY A 347 -14.59 -1.06 -7.16
CA GLY A 347 -14.34 -0.58 -5.82
C GLY A 347 -14.32 0.93 -5.66
N TRP A 348 -14.00 1.33 -4.45
CA TRP A 348 -13.94 2.71 -4.01
C TRP A 348 -12.60 3.05 -3.39
N ARG A 349 -12.04 4.19 -3.74
CA ARG A 349 -11.11 4.92 -2.88
C ARG A 349 -11.95 5.92 -2.07
N LEU A 350 -11.76 5.98 -0.78
CA LEU A 350 -12.60 6.72 0.15
C LEU A 350 -11.80 7.87 0.75
N ASP A 351 -12.19 9.08 0.35
CA ASP A 351 -11.54 10.34 0.71
C ASP A 351 -11.68 10.66 2.19
N VAL A 352 -10.62 11.20 2.80
CA VAL A 352 -10.60 11.60 4.23
C VAL A 352 -11.20 10.54 5.15
N ALA A 353 -10.90 9.28 4.89
CA ALA A 353 -11.57 8.15 5.51
C ALA A 353 -11.42 8.08 7.04
N SER A 354 -10.34 8.64 7.58
CA SER A 354 -10.07 8.69 9.02
C SER A 354 -10.99 9.64 9.81
N GLU A 355 -11.67 10.57 9.15
CA GLU A 355 -12.59 11.51 9.81
C GLU A 355 -14.06 11.09 9.77
N ILE A 356 -14.36 9.94 9.21
CA ILE A 356 -15.71 9.42 9.08
C ILE A 356 -15.99 8.37 10.15
N ASN A 357 -17.24 8.34 10.61
CA ASN A 357 -17.70 7.46 11.66
C ASN A 357 -17.55 5.97 11.31
N ASP A 358 -16.98 5.20 12.24
CA ASP A 358 -16.77 3.75 12.08
C ASP A 358 -18.05 2.96 11.79
N ALA A 359 -19.15 3.33 12.43
CA ALA A 359 -20.42 2.62 12.25
C ALA A 359 -20.94 2.77 10.83
N LEU A 360 -20.77 3.96 10.24
CA LEU A 360 -21.07 4.17 8.82
C LEU A 360 -20.17 3.32 7.95
N TRP A 361 -18.85 3.32 8.18
CA TRP A 361 -17.91 2.55 7.37
C TRP A 361 -18.19 1.03 7.41
N ARG A 362 -18.52 0.48 8.61
CA ARG A 362 -18.90 -0.94 8.74
C ARG A 362 -20.18 -1.27 7.97
N ARG A 363 -21.15 -0.35 7.97
CA ARG A 363 -22.38 -0.47 7.21
C ARG A 363 -22.09 -0.38 5.70
N PHE A 364 -21.34 0.62 5.27
CA PHE A 364 -20.93 0.84 3.89
C PHE A 364 -20.17 -0.38 3.31
N TYR A 365 -19.19 -0.89 4.07
CA TYR A 365 -18.46 -2.10 3.71
C TYR A 365 -19.42 -3.27 3.44
N ARG A 366 -20.29 -3.56 4.40
CA ARG A 366 -21.24 -4.66 4.28
C ARG A 366 -22.15 -4.48 3.07
N GLU A 367 -22.77 -3.31 2.90
CA GLU A 367 -23.72 -3.05 1.82
C GLU A 367 -23.06 -3.10 0.42
N VAL A 368 -21.85 -2.60 0.28
CA VAL A 368 -21.09 -2.72 -0.98
C VAL A 368 -20.71 -4.18 -1.26
N LYS A 369 -20.23 -4.91 -0.25
CA LYS A 369 -19.86 -6.32 -0.40
C LYS A 369 -21.05 -7.24 -0.64
N GLU A 370 -22.24 -6.86 -0.23
CA GLU A 370 -23.49 -7.57 -0.59
C GLU A 370 -23.81 -7.46 -2.07
N VAL A 371 -23.49 -6.34 -2.70
CA VAL A 371 -23.66 -6.15 -4.17
C VAL A 371 -22.54 -6.85 -4.92
N ASN A 372 -21.29 -6.61 -4.54
CA ASN A 372 -20.12 -7.21 -5.18
C ASN A 372 -19.06 -7.57 -4.12
N PRO A 373 -18.91 -8.83 -3.73
CA PRO A 373 -17.91 -9.28 -2.77
C PRO A 373 -16.45 -8.96 -3.21
N GLU A 374 -16.23 -8.85 -4.52
CA GLU A 374 -14.93 -8.55 -5.11
C GLU A 374 -14.64 -7.04 -5.26
N ALA A 375 -15.59 -6.15 -4.92
CA ALA A 375 -15.35 -4.72 -4.90
C ALA A 375 -14.35 -4.38 -3.78
N ILE A 376 -13.25 -3.69 -4.10
CA ILE A 376 -12.24 -3.28 -3.12
C ILE A 376 -12.61 -1.95 -2.47
N LEU A 377 -12.41 -1.83 -1.15
CA LEU A 377 -12.54 -0.58 -0.43
C LEU A 377 -11.18 -0.12 0.08
N ILE A 378 -10.72 1.02 -0.43
CA ILE A 378 -9.40 1.61 -0.14
C ILE A 378 -9.60 2.92 0.61
N GLY A 379 -9.32 2.95 1.90
CA GLY A 379 -9.41 4.20 2.68
C GLY A 379 -8.20 5.11 2.44
N GLU A 380 -8.43 6.40 2.33
CA GLU A 380 -7.35 7.36 2.46
C GLU A 380 -7.08 7.60 3.95
N VAL A 381 -5.95 7.08 4.41
CA VAL A 381 -5.47 7.22 5.79
C VAL A 381 -3.98 7.53 5.75
N TRP A 382 -3.60 8.69 6.27
CA TRP A 382 -2.22 9.18 6.24
C TRP A 382 -1.36 8.67 7.40
N GLU A 383 -2.02 8.22 8.46
CA GLU A 383 -1.42 7.68 9.67
C GLU A 383 -1.43 6.15 9.70
N THR A 384 -1.07 5.58 10.82
CA THR A 384 -1.17 4.12 11.07
C THR A 384 -2.62 3.65 10.97
N ALA A 385 -2.90 2.74 10.04
CA ALA A 385 -4.25 2.40 9.60
C ALA A 385 -4.83 1.10 10.20
N ASN A 386 -4.16 0.45 11.16
CA ASN A 386 -4.61 -0.86 11.66
C ASN A 386 -6.02 -0.83 12.30
N HIS A 387 -6.48 0.32 12.78
CA HIS A 387 -7.86 0.49 13.27
C HIS A 387 -8.91 0.18 12.19
N TRP A 388 -8.68 0.64 10.98
CA TRP A 388 -9.62 0.49 9.86
C TRP A 388 -9.44 -0.79 9.03
N LEU A 389 -8.40 -1.59 9.32
CA LEU A 389 -8.01 -2.78 8.56
C LEU A 389 -8.30 -4.08 9.33
N ASP A 390 -9.40 -4.09 10.06
CA ASP A 390 -9.85 -5.24 10.85
C ASP A 390 -10.64 -6.29 10.05
N GLY A 391 -10.94 -5.99 8.77
CA GLY A 391 -11.74 -6.84 7.87
C GLY A 391 -13.22 -6.47 7.82
N THR A 392 -13.63 -5.37 8.45
CA THR A 392 -15.03 -4.92 8.51
C THR A 392 -15.24 -3.49 8.03
N ILE A 393 -14.16 -2.75 7.78
CA ILE A 393 -14.19 -1.34 7.35
C ILE A 393 -13.55 -1.20 5.97
N PHE A 394 -12.26 -1.50 5.82
CA PHE A 394 -11.56 -1.42 4.54
C PHE A 394 -10.78 -2.70 4.26
N ASP A 395 -10.60 -2.99 2.97
CA ASP A 395 -9.70 -4.05 2.49
C ASP A 395 -8.25 -3.55 2.43
N SER A 396 -8.08 -2.25 2.18
CA SER A 396 -6.81 -1.59 1.90
C SER A 396 -6.82 -0.14 2.35
N THR A 397 -5.64 0.45 2.42
CA THR A 397 -5.48 1.90 2.53
C THR A 397 -4.40 2.40 1.57
N MET A 398 -4.45 3.70 1.23
CA MET A 398 -3.34 4.37 0.56
C MET A 398 -2.13 4.39 1.51
N ASN A 399 -1.09 3.64 1.15
CA ASN A 399 0.06 3.42 2.05
C ASN A 399 1.05 4.59 2.01
N TYR A 400 0.68 5.70 2.63
CA TYR A 400 1.56 6.87 2.74
C TYR A 400 2.81 6.62 3.58
N ASP A 401 2.78 5.66 4.50
CA ASP A 401 4.00 5.23 5.21
C ASP A 401 5.03 4.61 4.25
N PHE A 402 4.57 3.82 3.26
CA PHE A 402 5.45 3.29 2.21
C PHE A 402 6.13 4.44 1.44
N ARG A 403 5.34 5.41 0.97
CA ARG A 403 5.87 6.60 0.30
C ARG A 403 6.87 7.36 1.17
N LYS A 404 6.53 7.62 2.42
CA LYS A 404 7.39 8.33 3.39
C LYS A 404 8.75 7.64 3.56
N HIS A 405 8.76 6.31 3.65
CA HIS A 405 9.99 5.56 3.80
C HIS A 405 10.81 5.55 2.52
N CYS A 406 10.17 5.36 1.36
CA CYS A 406 10.81 5.46 0.05
C CYS A 406 11.40 6.86 -0.19
N LYS A 407 10.66 7.93 0.14
CA LYS A 407 11.14 9.31 0.06
C LYS A 407 12.44 9.50 0.84
N ARG A 408 12.51 9.03 2.09
CA ARG A 408 13.69 9.15 2.94
C ARG A 408 14.88 8.37 2.41
N PHE A 409 14.64 7.20 1.83
CA PHE A 409 15.71 6.31 1.39
C PHE A 409 16.14 6.58 -0.05
N PHE A 410 15.22 6.61 -1.01
CA PHE A 410 15.53 6.81 -2.42
C PHE A 410 15.55 8.27 -2.83
N GLY A 411 14.62 9.10 -2.34
CA GLY A 411 14.49 10.51 -2.75
C GLY A 411 15.50 11.42 -2.08
N GLU A 412 15.50 11.47 -0.76
CA GLU A 412 16.31 12.38 0.03
C GLU A 412 17.68 11.79 0.41
N GLU A 413 17.88 10.49 0.26
CA GLU A 413 19.07 9.75 0.73
C GLU A 413 19.45 10.01 2.20
N SER A 414 18.47 10.40 3.01
CA SER A 414 18.64 10.88 4.39
C SER A 414 18.78 9.76 5.42
N ILE A 415 18.55 8.49 5.03
CA ILE A 415 18.65 7.32 5.90
C ILE A 415 19.45 6.18 5.26
N SER A 416 20.08 5.35 6.08
CA SER A 416 20.76 4.13 5.63
C SER A 416 19.78 3.03 5.25
N SER A 417 20.24 1.98 4.55
CA SER A 417 19.41 0.83 4.25
C SER A 417 18.96 0.06 5.50
N ALA A 418 19.75 0.06 6.58
CA ALA A 418 19.33 -0.52 7.86
C ALA A 418 18.17 0.26 8.49
N ALA A 419 18.24 1.59 8.48
CA ALA A 419 17.16 2.44 8.98
C ALA A 419 15.91 2.35 8.09
N PHE A 420 16.07 2.23 6.77
CA PHE A 420 14.96 1.99 5.83
C PHE A 420 14.28 0.66 6.12
N ASP A 421 15.05 -0.42 6.22
CA ASP A 421 14.53 -1.76 6.52
C ASP A 421 13.78 -1.81 7.86
N SER A 422 14.32 -1.15 8.89
CA SER A 422 13.66 -1.02 10.19
C SER A 422 12.27 -0.38 10.06
N ARG A 423 12.14 0.70 9.28
CA ARG A 423 10.87 1.38 9.03
C ARG A 423 9.89 0.51 8.24
N VAL A 424 10.36 -0.11 7.17
CA VAL A 424 9.56 -1.03 6.33
C VAL A 424 9.09 -2.24 7.15
N THR A 425 9.95 -2.80 8.00
CA THR A 425 9.60 -3.88 8.91
C THR A 425 8.52 -3.44 9.90
N ASN A 426 8.67 -2.31 10.55
CA ASN A 426 7.68 -1.80 11.50
C ASN A 426 6.33 -1.52 10.82
N MET A 427 6.33 -0.96 9.61
CA MET A 427 5.15 -0.75 8.80
C MET A 427 4.44 -2.08 8.50
N ARG A 428 5.18 -3.08 8.00
CA ARG A 428 4.64 -4.39 7.62
C ARG A 428 4.12 -5.18 8.81
N MET A 429 4.83 -5.17 9.94
CA MET A 429 4.47 -5.96 11.14
C MET A 429 3.28 -5.37 11.92
N ARG A 430 2.80 -4.17 11.60
CA ARG A 430 1.57 -3.59 12.17
C ARG A 430 0.30 -4.29 11.69
N TYR A 431 0.36 -4.98 10.57
CA TYR A 431 -0.83 -5.52 9.90
C TYR A 431 -0.83 -7.04 9.89
N ARG A 432 -2.02 -7.61 9.69
CA ARG A 432 -2.17 -9.00 9.30
C ARG A 432 -1.61 -9.19 7.89
N GLU A 433 -1.11 -10.38 7.60
CA GLU A 433 -0.48 -10.67 6.31
C GLU A 433 -1.38 -10.37 5.11
N GLN A 434 -2.66 -10.78 5.17
CA GLN A 434 -3.64 -10.55 4.10
C GLN A 434 -3.75 -9.07 3.76
N THR A 435 -3.75 -8.21 4.78
CA THR A 435 -3.80 -6.75 4.63
C THR A 435 -2.53 -6.19 4.01
N VAL A 436 -1.35 -6.73 4.36
CA VAL A 436 -0.07 -6.29 3.76
C VAL A 436 -0.08 -6.50 2.25
N PHE A 437 -0.64 -7.63 1.78
CA PHE A 437 -0.73 -7.93 0.35
C PHE A 437 -1.77 -7.09 -0.41
N ALA A 438 -2.66 -6.42 0.30
CA ALA A 438 -3.69 -5.57 -0.29
C ALA A 438 -3.40 -4.06 -0.16
N GLN A 439 -2.32 -3.64 0.53
CA GLN A 439 -2.00 -2.21 0.68
C GLN A 439 -1.68 -1.56 -0.65
N LEU A 440 -2.24 -0.36 -0.90
CA LEU A 440 -1.96 0.46 -2.07
C LEU A 440 -0.62 1.19 -1.89
N ASN A 441 0.45 0.66 -2.45
CA ASN A 441 1.79 1.22 -2.33
C ASN A 441 2.04 2.28 -3.39
N LEU A 442 2.02 3.54 -3.00
CA LEU A 442 2.21 4.69 -3.88
C LEU A 442 3.58 5.35 -3.66
N LEU A 443 4.17 5.85 -4.73
CA LEU A 443 5.25 6.85 -4.68
C LEU A 443 4.68 8.25 -4.87
N ASP A 444 3.65 8.36 -5.73
CA ASP A 444 2.99 9.60 -6.10
C ASP A 444 1.48 9.50 -6.00
N SER A 445 0.84 10.65 -5.85
CA SER A 445 -0.60 10.87 -5.98
C SER A 445 -0.88 12.32 -6.35
N HIS A 446 -2.15 12.64 -6.54
CA HIS A 446 -2.62 14.01 -6.79
C HIS A 446 -2.50 14.96 -5.58
N ASP A 447 -2.07 14.46 -4.41
CA ASP A 447 -1.93 15.24 -3.15
C ASP A 447 -0.49 15.43 -2.70
N VAL A 448 0.47 14.93 -3.47
CA VAL A 448 1.89 14.97 -3.08
C VAL A 448 2.79 15.26 -4.27
N SER A 449 3.95 15.87 -3.98
CA SER A 449 4.99 16.14 -4.97
C SER A 449 5.41 14.88 -5.72
N ARG A 450 5.71 15.01 -7.01
CA ARG A 450 6.23 13.92 -7.86
C ARG A 450 7.53 13.35 -7.31
N PHE A 451 7.60 12.05 -7.22
CA PHE A 451 8.74 11.36 -6.61
C PHE A 451 10.03 11.56 -7.43
N TYR A 452 9.90 11.65 -8.73
CA TYR A 452 11.04 11.96 -9.60
C TYR A 452 11.68 13.32 -9.26
N SER A 453 10.86 14.34 -8.93
CA SER A 453 11.36 15.62 -8.41
C SER A 453 12.04 15.48 -7.04
N LEU A 454 11.54 14.58 -6.18
CA LEU A 454 12.17 14.30 -4.89
C LEU A 454 13.51 13.56 -5.02
N CYS A 455 13.75 12.91 -6.15
CA CYS A 455 15.04 12.36 -6.55
C CYS A 455 15.95 13.39 -7.23
N ASN A 456 15.62 14.70 -7.21
CA ASN A 456 16.34 15.75 -7.95
C ASN A 456 16.49 15.43 -9.44
N GLU A 457 15.50 14.79 -10.03
CA GLU A 457 15.49 14.33 -11.43
C GLU A 457 16.63 13.34 -11.77
N HIS A 458 17.18 12.68 -10.75
CA HIS A 458 18.18 11.64 -10.94
C HIS A 458 17.49 10.31 -11.33
N GLU A 459 17.52 9.98 -12.61
CA GLU A 459 16.74 8.88 -13.18
C GLU A 459 17.04 7.51 -12.55
N TRP A 460 18.33 7.18 -12.31
CA TRP A 460 18.68 5.89 -11.73
C TRP A 460 18.21 5.74 -10.28
N GLN A 461 18.24 6.80 -9.52
CA GLN A 461 17.69 6.86 -8.16
C GLN A 461 16.19 6.59 -8.16
N TYR A 462 15.46 7.21 -9.09
CA TYR A 462 14.03 6.98 -9.27
C TYR A 462 13.74 5.54 -9.72
N ARG A 463 14.53 4.99 -10.65
CA ARG A 463 14.41 3.58 -11.08
C ARG A 463 14.56 2.59 -9.93
N LEU A 464 15.46 2.84 -8.96
CA LEU A 464 15.58 1.99 -7.76
C LEU A 464 14.31 2.02 -6.90
N ALA A 465 13.65 3.17 -6.76
CA ALA A 465 12.37 3.29 -6.06
C ALA A 465 11.26 2.51 -6.77
N LEU A 466 11.20 2.57 -8.10
CA LEU A 466 10.25 1.80 -8.91
C LEU A 466 10.49 0.28 -8.79
N ILE A 467 11.75 -0.17 -8.75
CA ILE A 467 12.08 -1.58 -8.50
C ILE A 467 11.52 -2.02 -7.15
N PHE A 468 11.78 -1.23 -6.10
CA PHE A 468 11.26 -1.55 -4.77
C PHE A 468 9.73 -1.60 -4.76
N GLN A 469 9.06 -0.60 -5.34
CA GLN A 469 7.60 -0.55 -5.43
C GLN A 469 7.01 -1.78 -6.13
N MET A 470 7.58 -2.18 -7.28
CA MET A 470 7.06 -3.30 -8.08
C MET A 470 7.41 -4.68 -7.52
N THR A 471 8.41 -4.79 -6.64
CA THR A 471 8.83 -6.06 -6.06
C THR A 471 8.40 -6.24 -4.59
N PHE A 472 7.94 -5.20 -3.93
CA PHE A 472 7.43 -5.23 -2.56
C PHE A 472 6.01 -5.84 -2.49
N PRO A 473 5.60 -6.48 -1.36
CA PRO A 473 4.22 -6.93 -1.15
C PRO A 473 3.21 -5.78 -1.18
N GLY A 474 2.05 -6.01 -1.79
CA GLY A 474 0.97 -5.04 -1.92
C GLY A 474 0.67 -4.66 -3.38
N MET A 475 -0.24 -3.72 -3.58
CA MET A 475 -0.64 -3.21 -4.88
C MET A 475 0.19 -1.98 -5.24
N PRO A 476 1.11 -2.03 -6.21
CA PRO A 476 1.78 -0.82 -6.67
C PRO A 476 0.79 0.11 -7.37
N SER A 477 0.87 1.40 -7.07
CA SER A 477 0.10 2.47 -7.70
C SER A 477 1.02 3.42 -8.45
N VAL A 478 0.77 3.58 -9.73
CA VAL A 478 1.45 4.52 -10.63
C VAL A 478 0.53 5.71 -10.84
N PHE A 479 0.98 6.90 -10.54
CA PHE A 479 0.23 8.12 -10.85
C PHE A 479 0.50 8.52 -12.29
N TYR A 480 -0.52 8.98 -13.03
CA TYR A 480 -0.38 9.27 -14.46
C TYR A 480 0.86 10.12 -14.77
N GLY A 481 1.64 9.69 -15.76
CA GLY A 481 2.86 10.35 -16.18
C GLY A 481 4.13 10.00 -15.40
N ASP A 482 4.05 9.20 -14.32
CA ASP A 482 5.22 8.68 -13.61
C ASP A 482 6.11 7.86 -14.55
N GLU A 483 5.50 7.12 -15.46
CA GLU A 483 6.17 6.32 -16.49
C GLU A 483 6.91 7.18 -17.53
N LEU A 484 6.64 8.47 -17.54
CA LEU A 484 7.29 9.45 -18.44
C LEU A 484 8.24 10.38 -17.68
N GLY A 485 8.33 10.25 -16.35
CA GLY A 485 9.16 11.11 -15.51
C GLY A 485 8.62 12.52 -15.37
N ILE A 486 7.29 12.69 -15.22
CA ILE A 486 6.72 13.99 -14.89
C ILE A 486 7.29 14.49 -13.58
N THR A 487 7.68 15.77 -13.56
CA THR A 487 8.15 16.48 -12.38
C THR A 487 7.05 17.36 -11.80
N GLY A 488 7.20 17.81 -10.56
CA GLY A 488 6.29 18.74 -9.92
C GLY A 488 6.44 18.70 -8.39
N ILE A 489 6.55 19.88 -7.79
CA ILE A 489 6.64 20.04 -6.33
C ILE A 489 5.36 20.62 -5.76
N GLU A 490 4.85 21.67 -6.38
CA GLU A 490 3.62 22.35 -6.00
C GLU A 490 2.40 21.70 -6.66
N GLU A 491 1.21 21.92 -6.11
CA GLU A 491 -0.04 21.30 -6.58
C GLU A 491 -0.27 21.49 -8.08
N ALA A 492 -0.05 22.69 -8.58
CA ALA A 492 -0.18 22.99 -9.99
C ALA A 492 0.76 22.16 -10.86
N ASP A 493 1.98 21.93 -10.37
CA ASP A 493 3.02 21.23 -11.11
C ASP A 493 2.77 19.71 -11.12
N TYR A 494 2.44 19.13 -9.97
CA TYR A 494 2.24 17.67 -9.94
C TYR A 494 0.89 17.21 -10.51
N ARG A 495 -0.08 18.13 -10.72
CA ARG A 495 -1.35 17.88 -11.45
C ARG A 495 -1.31 18.40 -12.91
N GLN A 496 -0.12 18.65 -13.45
CA GLN A 496 0.04 19.14 -14.83
C GLN A 496 -0.53 18.16 -15.87
N ALA A 497 -0.70 18.66 -17.09
CA ALA A 497 -1.20 17.85 -18.21
C ALA A 497 -0.32 16.65 -18.53
N MET A 498 -0.96 15.52 -18.86
CA MET A 498 -0.25 14.33 -19.36
C MET A 498 0.52 14.67 -20.65
N PRO A 499 1.84 14.44 -20.71
CA PRO A 499 2.66 14.83 -21.86
C PRO A 499 2.53 13.80 -23.02
N TRP A 500 1.39 13.77 -23.67
CA TRP A 500 1.06 12.80 -24.72
C TRP A 500 2.04 12.74 -25.88
N LYS A 501 2.72 13.85 -26.23
CA LYS A 501 3.79 13.83 -27.25
C LYS A 501 4.95 12.94 -26.85
N GLN A 502 5.32 12.94 -25.59
CA GLN A 502 6.38 12.07 -25.05
C GLN A 502 5.90 10.62 -25.00
N ALA A 503 4.66 10.38 -24.55
CA ALA A 503 4.05 9.08 -24.53
C ALA A 503 4.00 8.41 -25.92
N CYS A 504 3.62 9.16 -26.95
CA CYS A 504 3.61 8.67 -28.33
C CYS A 504 5.02 8.35 -28.85
N LYS A 505 6.03 9.16 -28.51
CA LYS A 505 7.43 8.89 -28.89
C LYS A 505 7.98 7.66 -28.18
N ALA A 506 7.73 7.52 -26.89
CA ALA A 506 8.15 6.37 -26.10
C ALA A 506 7.60 5.06 -26.72
N LYS A 507 6.32 5.01 -27.07
CA LYS A 507 5.69 3.86 -27.72
C LYS A 507 6.32 3.54 -29.09
N ALA A 508 6.56 4.56 -29.92
CA ALA A 508 7.14 4.38 -31.26
C ALA A 508 8.59 3.87 -31.21
N THR A 509 9.39 4.35 -30.27
CA THR A 509 10.78 3.90 -30.04
C THR A 509 10.79 2.44 -29.63
N GLU A 510 9.89 2.05 -28.75
CA GLU A 510 9.77 0.68 -28.25
C GLU A 510 9.36 -0.32 -29.34
N GLU A 511 8.37 0.02 -30.17
CA GLU A 511 7.99 -0.84 -31.31
C GLU A 511 9.15 -1.08 -32.29
N LYS A 512 10.04 -0.12 -32.43
CA LYS A 512 11.25 -0.23 -33.23
C LYS A 512 12.32 -1.11 -32.56
N GLU A 513 12.54 -0.92 -31.25
CA GLU A 513 13.49 -1.69 -30.44
C GLU A 513 13.08 -3.16 -30.27
N LEU A 514 11.79 -3.45 -30.12
CA LEU A 514 11.27 -4.82 -30.08
C LEU A 514 11.47 -5.59 -31.38
N ARG A 515 11.59 -4.90 -32.51
CA ARG A 515 11.89 -5.53 -33.82
C ARG A 515 13.40 -5.79 -34.03
N GLU A 516 14.25 -5.07 -33.29
CA GLU A 516 15.71 -5.07 -33.55
C GLU A 516 16.56 -5.79 -32.48
N LYS A 517 16.03 -6.13 -31.31
CA LYS A 517 16.83 -6.75 -30.22
C LYS A 517 16.16 -7.95 -29.57
N SER A 518 16.87 -9.06 -29.59
CA SER A 518 16.68 -10.20 -28.69
C SER A 518 16.94 -9.79 -27.24
N PHE A 519 16.20 -10.39 -26.30
CA PHE A 519 16.05 -10.11 -24.88
C PHE A 519 17.33 -10.21 -24.01
N GLU A 520 18.52 -10.02 -24.54
CA GLU A 520 19.77 -10.17 -23.81
C GLU A 520 20.43 -8.80 -23.49
N GLN A 521 20.48 -8.50 -22.18
CA GLN A 521 21.50 -7.68 -21.51
C GLN A 521 21.39 -6.16 -21.45
N ASN A 522 20.28 -5.47 -21.78
CA ASN A 522 20.23 -4.02 -21.51
C ASN A 522 18.91 -3.60 -20.84
N SER A 523 19.02 -2.83 -19.73
CA SER A 523 17.90 -2.07 -19.18
C SER A 523 17.26 -1.23 -20.29
N PRO A 524 15.94 -1.20 -20.43
CA PRO A 524 15.27 -0.40 -21.46
C PRO A 524 15.70 1.07 -21.35
N ASP A 525 16.04 1.70 -22.47
CA ASP A 525 16.60 3.06 -22.49
C ASP A 525 15.60 4.13 -22.02
N SER A 526 14.28 3.91 -22.19
CA SER A 526 13.24 4.84 -21.72
C SER A 526 12.66 4.44 -20.38
N LEU A 527 12.25 5.42 -19.58
CA LEU A 527 11.57 5.20 -18.31
C LEU A 527 10.23 4.45 -18.49
N PHE A 528 9.50 4.73 -19.58
CA PHE A 528 8.27 4.00 -19.95
C PHE A 528 8.55 2.50 -20.17
N ALA A 529 9.54 2.17 -20.99
CA ALA A 529 9.91 0.80 -21.26
C ALA A 529 10.41 0.08 -20.00
N PHE A 530 11.15 0.80 -19.15
CA PHE A 530 11.60 0.29 -17.86
C PHE A 530 10.42 -0.04 -16.92
N MET A 531 9.50 0.88 -16.71
CA MET A 531 8.31 0.65 -15.87
C MET A 531 7.48 -0.51 -16.41
N ARG A 532 7.25 -0.55 -17.71
CA ARG A 532 6.57 -1.67 -18.38
C ARG A 532 7.26 -3.01 -18.12
N SER A 533 8.59 -3.05 -18.23
CA SER A 533 9.35 -4.28 -17.96
C SER A 533 9.20 -4.75 -16.50
N LEU A 534 9.18 -3.83 -15.54
CA LEU A 534 8.92 -4.14 -14.13
C LEU A 534 7.50 -4.66 -13.89
N ILE A 535 6.50 -4.04 -14.53
CA ILE A 535 5.11 -4.49 -14.45
C ILE A 535 4.97 -5.91 -15.06
N GLN A 536 5.57 -6.14 -16.21
CA GLN A 536 5.59 -7.46 -16.85
C GLN A 536 6.30 -8.50 -15.98
N LEU A 537 7.44 -8.16 -15.38
CA LEU A 537 8.17 -9.01 -14.45
C LEU A 537 7.27 -9.39 -13.25
N ARG A 538 6.61 -8.40 -12.62
CA ARG A 538 5.69 -8.65 -11.50
C ARG A 538 4.53 -9.56 -11.92
N ARG A 539 3.96 -9.35 -13.08
CA ARG A 539 2.85 -10.19 -13.60
C ARG A 539 3.27 -11.61 -13.94
N LYS A 540 4.48 -11.78 -14.46
CA LYS A 540 5.05 -13.11 -14.79
C LYS A 540 5.41 -13.90 -13.52
N GLU A 541 6.07 -13.24 -12.57
CA GLU A 541 6.62 -13.90 -11.38
C GLU A 541 5.60 -13.88 -10.22
N GLU A 542 5.02 -15.05 -9.92
CA GLU A 542 4.05 -15.20 -8.82
C GLU A 542 4.63 -14.83 -7.46
N LEU A 543 5.91 -15.12 -7.23
CA LEU A 543 6.60 -14.77 -5.99
C LEU A 543 6.58 -13.27 -5.71
N LEU A 544 6.63 -12.40 -6.72
CA LEU A 544 6.56 -10.94 -6.52
C LEU A 544 5.16 -10.50 -6.08
N ARG A 545 4.13 -11.32 -6.33
CA ARG A 545 2.74 -11.03 -5.97
C ARG A 545 2.33 -11.70 -4.67
N ARG A 546 2.73 -12.95 -4.45
CA ARG A 546 2.26 -13.83 -3.37
C ARG A 546 3.33 -14.38 -2.43
N GLY A 547 4.62 -14.30 -2.80
CA GLY A 547 5.73 -14.80 -1.98
C GLY A 547 5.89 -14.02 -0.68
N ASP A 548 6.42 -14.67 0.34
CA ASP A 548 6.83 -14.02 1.58
C ASP A 548 7.97 -13.02 1.33
N PHE A 549 8.22 -12.15 2.28
CA PHE A 549 9.27 -11.13 2.21
C PHE A 549 10.25 -11.27 3.37
N ARG A 550 11.55 -11.28 3.09
CA ARG A 550 12.60 -11.18 4.10
C ARG A 550 13.76 -10.31 3.65
N THR A 551 14.36 -9.63 4.58
CA THR A 551 15.60 -8.89 4.38
C THR A 551 16.79 -9.84 4.49
N VAL A 552 17.72 -9.70 3.55
CA VAL A 552 18.95 -10.51 3.49
C VAL A 552 20.15 -9.72 3.98
N TYR A 553 20.26 -8.45 3.57
CA TYR A 553 21.39 -7.62 3.93
C TYR A 553 21.03 -6.14 3.95
N THR A 554 21.60 -5.43 4.93
CA THR A 554 21.51 -3.97 5.06
C THR A 554 22.85 -3.41 5.52
N GLN A 555 23.04 -2.10 5.35
CA GLN A 555 24.18 -1.34 5.85
C GLN A 555 23.74 -0.35 6.93
N GLU A 556 24.43 -0.31 8.05
CA GLU A 556 24.25 0.72 9.10
C GLU A 556 24.58 2.12 8.56
N LYS A 557 25.56 2.21 7.66
CA LYS A 557 25.95 3.41 6.94
C LYS A 557 26.08 3.04 5.47
N GLY A 558 25.19 3.57 4.63
CA GLY A 558 25.18 3.27 3.20
C GLY A 558 23.82 2.78 2.70
N GLY A 559 23.75 2.50 1.40
CA GLY A 559 22.53 2.27 0.65
C GLY A 559 22.42 0.90 -0.01
N LEU A 560 23.33 -0.05 0.23
CA LEU A 560 23.14 -1.41 -0.31
C LEU A 560 22.03 -2.12 0.49
N TYR A 561 20.95 -2.47 -0.20
CA TYR A 561 19.80 -3.16 0.35
C TYR A 561 19.50 -4.42 -0.43
N ILE A 562 19.45 -5.57 0.26
CA ILE A 562 19.18 -6.88 -0.35
C ILE A 562 18.05 -7.55 0.39
N TYR A 563 17.03 -7.96 -0.34
CA TYR A 563 15.86 -8.66 0.18
C TYR A 563 15.40 -9.76 -0.76
N GLU A 564 14.52 -10.60 -0.28
CA GLU A 564 13.94 -11.71 -1.04
C GLU A 564 12.43 -11.73 -0.94
N ARG A 565 11.82 -12.14 -2.06
CA ARG A 565 10.48 -12.70 -2.14
C ARG A 565 10.63 -14.20 -2.29
N TYR A 566 10.00 -14.98 -1.42
CA TYR A 566 10.27 -16.41 -1.37
C TYR A 566 9.03 -17.25 -1.07
N SER A 567 9.11 -18.54 -1.43
CA SER A 567 8.21 -19.62 -1.02
C SER A 567 9.06 -20.76 -0.41
N ALA A 568 8.43 -21.89 -0.17
CA ALA A 568 9.15 -23.08 0.28
C ALA A 568 10.19 -23.60 -0.74
N THR A 569 9.97 -23.36 -2.03
CA THR A 569 10.77 -23.98 -3.12
C THR A 569 11.54 -22.99 -3.98
N GLU A 570 11.12 -21.73 -4.03
CA GLU A 570 11.70 -20.71 -4.92
C GLU A 570 11.91 -19.39 -4.19
N ARG A 571 12.85 -18.60 -4.71
CA ARG A 571 13.10 -17.23 -4.26
C ARG A 571 13.45 -16.31 -5.40
N ILE A 572 13.09 -15.04 -5.24
CA ILE A 572 13.58 -13.93 -6.06
C ILE A 572 14.31 -12.98 -5.12
N ARG A 573 15.62 -12.86 -5.33
CA ARG A 573 16.48 -11.93 -4.59
C ARG A 573 16.61 -10.63 -5.37
N VAL A 574 16.39 -9.53 -4.69
CA VAL A 574 16.53 -8.18 -5.23
C VAL A 574 17.67 -7.48 -4.50
N MET A 575 18.66 -7.02 -5.26
CA MET A 575 19.80 -6.27 -4.77
C MET A 575 19.73 -4.86 -5.34
N ILE A 576 19.74 -3.88 -4.49
CA ILE A 576 19.68 -2.45 -4.82
C ILE A 576 20.87 -1.76 -4.20
N ASN A 577 21.73 -1.16 -5.02
CA ASN A 577 22.84 -0.33 -4.56
C ASN A 577 22.50 1.15 -4.75
N ARG A 578 22.01 1.82 -3.70
CA ARG A 578 21.72 3.26 -3.71
C ARG A 578 22.98 4.12 -3.45
N ASN A 579 24.13 3.51 -3.14
CA ASN A 579 25.37 4.27 -2.99
C ASN A 579 25.84 4.77 -4.37
N GLU A 580 26.60 5.86 -4.39
CA GLU A 580 27.33 6.29 -5.57
C GLU A 580 28.50 5.36 -5.91
N GLU A 581 29.08 4.72 -4.88
CA GLU A 581 30.21 3.82 -5.04
C GLU A 581 29.77 2.41 -5.43
N GLN A 582 30.68 1.74 -6.10
CA GLN A 582 30.54 0.34 -6.45
C GLN A 582 30.62 -0.56 -5.21
N MET A 583 29.75 -1.55 -5.11
CA MET A 583 29.69 -2.49 -3.99
C MET A 583 29.98 -3.93 -4.44
N ASP A 584 30.71 -4.68 -3.59
CA ASP A 584 30.92 -6.11 -3.83
C ASP A 584 29.72 -6.92 -3.32
N VAL A 585 29.06 -7.61 -4.22
CA VAL A 585 27.87 -8.44 -3.95
C VAL A 585 28.13 -9.95 -4.18
N ALA A 586 29.40 -10.37 -4.31
CA ALA A 586 29.78 -11.76 -4.57
C ALA A 586 29.07 -12.78 -3.65
N ALA A 587 28.99 -12.46 -2.34
CA ALA A 587 28.35 -13.33 -1.35
C ALA A 587 26.85 -13.52 -1.56
N PHE A 588 26.22 -12.70 -2.38
CA PHE A 588 24.78 -12.70 -2.63
C PHE A 588 24.40 -13.13 -4.06
N LEU A 589 25.36 -13.16 -4.98
CA LEU A 589 25.16 -13.65 -6.34
C LEU A 589 25.20 -15.18 -6.42
N ALA A 590 26.09 -15.80 -5.64
CA ALA A 590 26.22 -17.25 -5.58
C ALA A 590 25.23 -17.87 -4.58
N GLU A 591 24.63 -18.99 -4.98
CA GLU A 591 23.87 -19.83 -4.05
C GLU A 591 24.77 -20.89 -3.44
N PRO A 592 24.66 -21.15 -2.12
CA PRO A 592 25.22 -22.37 -1.56
C PRO A 592 24.45 -23.56 -2.14
N GLY A 593 25.09 -24.40 -2.97
CA GLY A 593 24.52 -25.64 -3.46
C GLY A 593 24.04 -25.68 -4.92
N SER A 594 24.28 -24.62 -5.73
CA SER A 594 24.19 -24.59 -7.20
C SER A 594 23.02 -25.28 -7.91
N GLY A 595 21.83 -24.76 -7.74
CA GLY A 595 20.84 -24.74 -8.82
C GLY A 595 21.14 -23.57 -9.77
N GLN A 596 20.82 -23.66 -11.05
CA GLN A 596 20.96 -22.54 -11.99
C GLN A 596 20.11 -21.36 -11.50
N SER A 597 20.76 -20.23 -11.14
CA SER A 597 20.08 -18.97 -10.90
C SER A 597 19.85 -18.24 -12.23
N GLU A 598 18.66 -17.68 -12.42
CA GLU A 598 18.26 -16.89 -13.58
C GLU A 598 18.30 -15.41 -13.23
N ILE A 599 19.06 -14.60 -13.96
CA ILE A 599 19.00 -13.15 -13.84
C ILE A 599 17.76 -12.66 -14.59
N LEU A 600 16.82 -12.08 -13.85
CA LEU A 600 15.57 -11.56 -14.39
C LEU A 600 15.70 -10.12 -14.88
N LEU A 601 16.49 -9.31 -14.17
CA LEU A 601 16.76 -7.91 -14.53
C LEU A 601 18.10 -7.48 -13.90
N VAL A 602 18.89 -6.69 -14.63
CA VAL A 602 20.20 -6.25 -14.14
C VAL A 602 20.61 -4.91 -14.75
N HIS A 603 21.29 -4.09 -13.94
CA HIS A 603 22.00 -2.90 -14.40
C HIS A 603 23.26 -2.70 -13.54
N GLY A 604 24.38 -2.36 -14.18
CA GLY A 604 25.62 -2.01 -13.50
C GLY A 604 26.30 -3.17 -12.77
N LEU A 605 26.09 -4.43 -13.17
CA LEU A 605 26.81 -5.58 -12.62
C LEU A 605 27.98 -5.97 -13.51
N LEU A 606 29.20 -5.90 -12.98
CA LEU A 606 30.43 -6.36 -13.64
C LEU A 606 31.17 -7.36 -12.76
N GLY A 607 31.08 -8.65 -13.11
CA GLY A 607 31.53 -9.73 -12.24
C GLY A 607 30.74 -9.76 -10.95
N SER A 608 31.39 -9.53 -9.81
CA SER A 608 30.73 -9.41 -8.50
C SER A 608 30.54 -7.95 -8.03
N LYS A 609 30.89 -7.00 -8.86
CA LYS A 609 30.80 -5.58 -8.53
C LYS A 609 29.52 -4.98 -9.07
N LEU A 610 28.72 -4.40 -8.19
CA LEU A 610 27.49 -3.70 -8.51
C LEU A 610 27.75 -2.19 -8.44
N ASP A 611 27.63 -1.52 -9.57
CA ASP A 611 27.89 -0.08 -9.70
C ASP A 611 27.00 0.76 -8.79
N GLY A 612 27.35 2.01 -8.60
CA GLY A 612 26.50 3.00 -7.97
C GLY A 612 25.16 3.10 -8.69
N TYR A 613 24.07 3.11 -7.93
CA TYR A 613 22.69 3.03 -8.43
C TYR A 613 22.38 1.79 -9.29
N GLY A 614 23.22 0.76 -9.20
CA GLY A 614 23.02 -0.52 -9.87
C GLY A 614 22.00 -1.40 -9.14
N TYR A 615 21.47 -2.37 -9.87
CA TYR A 615 20.54 -3.36 -9.32
C TYR A 615 20.66 -4.73 -10.00
N VAL A 616 20.26 -5.77 -9.28
CA VAL A 616 20.17 -7.14 -9.79
C VAL A 616 18.94 -7.82 -9.21
N ILE A 617 18.14 -8.45 -10.05
CA ILE A 617 17.02 -9.30 -9.67
C ILE A 617 17.32 -10.72 -10.16
N ILE A 618 17.45 -11.66 -9.23
CA ILE A 618 17.83 -13.06 -9.54
C ILE A 618 16.77 -13.99 -8.97
N LYS A 619 16.33 -14.95 -9.79
CA LYS A 619 15.48 -16.07 -9.37
C LYS A 619 16.33 -17.30 -9.11
N GLY A 620 16.06 -18.01 -8.04
CA GLY A 620 16.73 -19.26 -7.69
C GLY A 620 15.79 -20.21 -6.93
N ARG A 621 16.23 -21.45 -6.75
CA ARG A 621 15.51 -22.44 -5.95
C ARG A 621 15.99 -22.38 -4.50
N VAL A 622 15.10 -22.73 -3.58
CA VAL A 622 15.45 -23.02 -2.18
C VAL A 622 15.70 -24.51 -2.11
N GLU A 623 16.91 -24.92 -1.70
CA GLU A 623 17.20 -26.34 -1.43
C GLU A 623 16.56 -26.73 -0.08
N GLU A 624 16.00 -27.95 -0.01
CA GLU A 624 15.42 -28.56 1.19
C GLU A 624 16.44 -28.75 2.32
#